data_3b2fa686284f82afd905ff8fd022fede
#
_entry.id   3b2fa686284f82afd905ff8fd022fede
#
_cell.length_a   1.000
_cell.length_b   1.000
_cell.length_c   1.000
_cell.angle_alpha   90.00
_cell.angle_beta   90.00
_cell.angle_gamma   90.00
#
_symmetry.space_group_name_H-M   'P 1'
#
loop_
_entity.id
_entity.type
_entity.pdbx_description
1 polymer ?
#
loop_
_entity_poly.entity_id
_entity_poly.type
_entity_poly.pdbx_seq_one_letter_code
_entity_poly.pdbx_strand_id
1 'polypeptide(L)'
;MKMMDPVEVIVEKERYAKEGVHKGMQGWICLEESVNGTWLVNFPGWYNRADIATIAIKEEDLKVIPCMDARVTERIKAEFGE
;
A
#
# COMPACT_ATOMS: atom_id res chain seq x y z
N MET A 1 -2.00 -5.08 13.45
CA MET A 1 -2.09 -5.51 12.03
C MET A 1 -1.74 -6.97 11.93
N LYS A 2 -2.29 -7.64 10.95
CA LYS A 2 -2.04 -9.06 10.71
C LYS A 2 -2.07 -9.33 9.21
N MET A 3 -1.62 -10.51 8.82
CA MET A 3 -1.60 -10.94 7.43
C MET A 3 -2.99 -10.79 6.79
N MET A 4 -3.01 -10.28 5.57
CA MET A 4 -4.20 -10.00 4.76
C MET A 4 -5.06 -8.84 5.22
N ASP A 5 -4.66 -8.12 6.28
CA ASP A 5 -5.39 -6.90 6.64
C ASP A 5 -5.31 -5.88 5.52
N PRO A 6 -6.44 -5.27 5.15
CA PRO A 6 -6.40 -4.15 4.21
C PRO A 6 -5.90 -2.91 4.93
N VAL A 7 -4.98 -2.20 4.30
CA VAL A 7 -4.35 -1.01 4.89
C VAL A 7 -4.26 0.13 3.89
N GLU A 8 -4.16 1.35 4.42
CA GLU A 8 -4.00 2.55 3.62
C GLU A 8 -2.75 3.29 4.09
N VAL A 9 -1.98 3.81 3.13
CA VAL A 9 -0.81 4.64 3.40
C VAL A 9 -1.30 6.03 3.81
N ILE A 10 -0.89 6.51 4.98
CA ILE A 10 -1.39 7.76 5.54
C ILE A 10 -0.43 8.94 5.43
N VAL A 11 0.74 8.72 4.81
CA VAL A 11 1.74 9.78 4.61
C VAL A 11 2.31 9.71 3.21
N GLU A 12 2.77 10.86 2.70
CA GLU A 12 3.50 10.92 1.45
C GLU A 12 4.99 10.98 1.78
N LYS A 13 5.76 9.97 1.34
CA LYS A 13 7.21 9.91 1.55
C LYS A 13 7.91 9.54 0.26
N GLU A 14 9.02 10.20 -0.01
CA GLU A 14 9.81 9.95 -1.21
C GLU A 14 10.24 8.49 -1.32
N ARG A 15 10.60 7.87 -0.22
CA ARG A 15 11.04 6.46 -0.21
C ARG A 15 9.94 5.50 -0.69
N TYR A 16 8.67 5.87 -0.52
CA TYR A 16 7.55 5.10 -1.04
C TYR A 16 7.19 5.56 -2.45
N ALA A 17 7.24 6.86 -2.68
CA ALA A 17 6.89 7.44 -3.98
C ALA A 17 7.77 6.92 -5.12
N LYS A 18 9.05 6.69 -4.87
CA LYS A 18 9.96 6.16 -5.87
C LYS A 18 9.61 4.72 -6.28
N GLU A 19 8.81 4.04 -5.46
CA GLU A 19 8.30 2.70 -5.77
C GLU A 19 6.89 2.76 -6.33
N GLY A 20 6.38 3.96 -6.60
CA GLY A 20 5.03 4.15 -7.12
C GLY A 20 3.94 4.17 -6.06
N VAL A 21 4.30 4.27 -4.78
CA VAL A 21 3.35 4.23 -3.66
C VAL A 21 3.19 5.62 -3.05
N HIS A 22 1.95 6.11 -3.04
CA HIS A 22 1.62 7.45 -2.58
C HIS A 22 0.57 7.42 -1.48
N LYS A 23 0.46 8.52 -0.75
CA LYS A 23 -0.54 8.67 0.31
C LYS A 23 -1.94 8.36 -0.23
N GLY A 24 -2.70 7.60 0.54
CA GLY A 24 -4.06 7.20 0.18
C GLY A 24 -4.15 5.88 -0.54
N MET A 25 -3.04 5.36 -1.04
CA MET A 25 -3.04 4.06 -1.71
C MET A 25 -3.34 2.95 -0.71
N GLN A 26 -4.06 1.93 -1.17
CA GLN A 26 -4.53 0.82 -0.36
C GLN A 26 -3.93 -0.49 -0.82
N GLY A 27 -3.65 -1.37 0.12
CA GLY A 27 -3.05 -2.66 -0.17
C GLY A 27 -3.33 -3.67 0.93
N TRP A 28 -2.61 -4.80 0.86
CA TRP A 28 -2.76 -5.92 1.80
C TRP A 28 -1.47 -6.14 2.57
N ILE A 29 -1.58 -6.48 3.85
CA ILE A 29 -0.44 -6.96 4.64
C ILE A 29 -0.05 -8.35 4.15
N CYS A 30 1.24 -8.56 3.89
CA CYS A 30 1.78 -9.83 3.37
C CYS A 30 2.59 -10.63 4.40
N LEU A 31 2.71 -10.14 5.64
CA LEU A 31 3.45 -10.81 6.71
C LEU A 31 2.52 -11.16 7.86
N GLU A 32 2.86 -12.23 8.59
CA GLU A 32 2.10 -12.61 9.77
C GLU A 32 2.39 -11.68 10.95
N GLU A 33 3.59 -11.09 10.97
CA GLU A 33 3.99 -10.14 11.99
C GLU A 33 4.97 -9.13 11.43
N SER A 34 5.11 -7.99 12.08
CA SER A 34 6.04 -6.95 11.65
C SER A 34 7.48 -7.35 11.91
N VAL A 35 8.39 -6.77 11.12
CA VAL A 35 9.83 -6.91 11.32
C VAL A 35 10.36 -5.52 11.64
N ASN A 36 10.81 -5.30 12.88
CA ASN A 36 11.32 -4.00 13.34
C ASN A 36 10.31 -2.86 13.10
N GLY A 37 9.03 -3.14 13.36
CA GLY A 37 7.97 -2.13 13.17
C GLY A 37 7.61 -1.86 11.72
N THR A 38 8.06 -2.72 10.80
CA THR A 38 7.82 -2.56 9.36
C THR A 38 7.03 -3.74 8.83
N TRP A 39 6.07 -3.44 7.96
CA TRP A 39 5.22 -4.45 7.33
C TRP A 39 5.48 -4.50 5.83
N LEU A 40 5.46 -5.71 5.28
CA LEU A 40 5.47 -5.86 3.81
C LEU A 40 4.04 -5.71 3.33
N VAL A 41 3.83 -4.78 2.39
CA VAL A 41 2.50 -4.45 1.86
C VAL A 41 2.49 -4.63 0.35
N ASN A 42 1.49 -5.35 -0.14
CA ASN A 42 1.25 -5.52 -1.57
C ASN A 42 0.17 -4.55 -2.03
N PHE A 43 0.44 -3.81 -3.10
CA PHE A 43 -0.50 -2.88 -3.73
C PHE A 43 -0.90 -3.47 -5.08
N PRO A 44 -2.01 -4.21 -5.15
CA PRO A 44 -2.42 -4.86 -6.40
C PRO A 44 -2.95 -3.84 -7.41
N GLY A 45 -2.78 -4.17 -8.69
CA GLY A 45 -3.42 -3.42 -9.75
C GLY A 45 -4.91 -3.74 -9.82
N TRP A 46 -5.66 -2.84 -10.45
CA TRP A 46 -7.09 -3.05 -10.66
C TRP A 46 -7.33 -3.99 -11.83
N TYR A 47 -8.23 -4.94 -11.63
CA TYR A 47 -8.65 -5.89 -12.66
C TYR A 47 -7.49 -6.80 -13.09
N ASN A 48 -7.10 -6.77 -14.35
CA ASN A 48 -6.04 -7.63 -14.90
C ASN A 48 -4.67 -6.95 -14.95
N ARG A 49 -4.53 -5.82 -14.27
CA ARG A 49 -3.25 -5.11 -14.27
C ARG A 49 -2.27 -5.75 -13.31
N ALA A 50 -0.99 -5.62 -13.61
CA ALA A 50 0.07 -6.09 -12.72
C ALA A 50 0.03 -5.32 -11.39
N ASP A 51 0.59 -5.93 -10.35
CA ASP A 51 0.74 -5.26 -9.06
C ASP A 51 1.54 -3.97 -9.24
N ILE A 52 1.16 -2.94 -8.49
CA ILE A 52 1.87 -1.66 -8.50
C ILE A 52 3.20 -1.82 -7.80
N ALA A 53 3.18 -2.43 -6.61
CA ALA A 53 4.40 -2.64 -5.82
C ALA A 53 4.14 -3.61 -4.68
N THR A 54 5.22 -4.19 -4.16
CA THR A 54 5.21 -4.93 -2.89
C THR A 54 6.42 -4.42 -2.14
N ILE A 55 6.22 -3.58 -1.13
CA ILE A 55 7.30 -2.90 -0.42
C ILE A 55 7.10 -2.90 1.09
N ALA A 56 8.19 -2.63 1.81
CA ALA A 56 8.19 -2.50 3.25
C ALA A 56 7.74 -1.09 3.65
N ILE A 57 6.77 -1.00 4.55
CA ILE A 57 6.23 0.28 5.03
C ILE A 57 6.16 0.24 6.55
N LYS A 58 6.57 1.33 7.20
CA LYS A 58 6.51 1.43 8.65
C LYS A 58 5.07 1.40 9.13
N GLU A 59 4.83 0.71 10.24
CA GLU A 59 3.49 0.60 10.81
C GLU A 59 2.86 1.97 11.07
N GLU A 60 3.67 2.93 11.54
CA GLU A 60 3.18 4.30 11.81
C GLU A 60 2.69 5.03 10.56
N ASP A 61 3.07 4.56 9.38
CA ASP A 61 2.69 5.16 8.10
C ASP A 61 1.47 4.47 7.48
N LEU A 62 0.87 3.52 8.19
CA LEU A 62 -0.27 2.73 7.73
C LEU A 62 -1.44 2.84 8.70
N LYS A 63 -2.65 2.64 8.18
CA LYS A 63 -3.82 2.38 9.03
C LYS A 63 -4.60 1.21 8.45
N VAL A 64 -5.19 0.40 9.33
CA VAL A 64 -6.08 -0.67 8.91
C VAL A 64 -7.41 -0.05 8.48
N ILE A 65 -7.95 -0.53 7.36
CA ILE A 65 -9.22 -0.05 6.81
C ILE A 65 -10.18 -1.23 6.72
N PRO A 66 -11.51 -0.98 6.63
CA PRO A 66 -12.48 -2.07 6.56
C PRO A 66 -12.37 -2.94 5.32
N CYS A 67 -11.97 -2.34 4.20
CA CYS A 67 -11.97 -3.02 2.91
C CYS A 67 -10.99 -2.32 1.97
N MET A 68 -10.24 -3.11 1.20
CA MET A 68 -9.28 -2.56 0.23
C MET A 68 -9.99 -2.32 -1.11
N ASP A 69 -9.75 -1.15 -1.71
CA ASP A 69 -10.28 -0.82 -3.03
C ASP A 69 -9.14 -0.42 -3.97
N ALA A 70 -8.78 -1.32 -4.87
CA ALA A 70 -7.69 -1.10 -5.82
C ALA A 70 -8.00 0.05 -6.80
N ARG A 71 -9.26 0.41 -6.99
CA ARG A 71 -9.61 1.55 -7.85
C ARG A 71 -9.11 2.86 -7.29
N VAL A 72 -9.13 3.00 -5.97
CA VAL A 72 -8.58 4.19 -5.29
C VAL A 72 -7.09 4.30 -5.58
N THR A 73 -6.37 3.19 -5.48
CA THR A 73 -4.93 3.13 -5.73
C THR A 73 -4.61 3.47 -7.19
N GLU A 74 -5.38 2.93 -8.15
CA GLU A 74 -5.18 3.23 -9.56
C GLU A 74 -5.45 4.71 -9.89
N ARG A 75 -6.46 5.30 -9.26
CA ARG A 75 -6.76 6.72 -9.45
C ARG A 75 -5.62 7.59 -8.95
N ILE A 76 -5.08 7.28 -7.78
CA ILE A 76 -3.94 8.02 -7.22
C ILE A 76 -2.72 7.88 -8.12
N LYS A 77 -2.45 6.67 -8.59
CA LYS A 77 -1.36 6.41 -9.53
C LYS A 77 -1.48 7.31 -10.76
N ALA A 78 -2.67 7.41 -11.32
CA ALA A 78 -2.92 8.25 -12.49
C ALA A 78 -2.69 9.73 -12.19
N GLU A 79 -3.05 10.20 -11.00
CA GLU A 79 -2.84 11.59 -10.59
C GLU A 79 -1.36 11.96 -10.54
N PHE A 80 -0.48 11.00 -10.25
CA PHE A 80 0.96 11.23 -10.24
C PHE A 80 1.62 10.95 -11.60
N GLY A 81 0.83 10.64 -12.63
CA GLY A 81 1.33 10.43 -13.98
C GLY A 81 2.05 9.10 -14.20
N GLU A 82 1.77 8.16 -13.38
CA GLU A 82 2.44 6.84 -13.44
C GLU A 82 1.56 5.76 -14.07
#